data_cba364367414ddf9a060e840e503e2d2
#
_entry.id   cba364367414ddf9a060e840e503e2d2
#
_cell.length_a   1.000
_cell.length_b   1.000
_cell.length_c   1.000
_cell.angle_alpha   90.00
_cell.angle_beta   90.00
_cell.angle_gamma   90.00
#
_symmetry.space_group_name_H-M   'P 1'
#
loop_
_entity.id
_entity.type
_entity.pdbx_description
1 polymer ?
#
loop_
_entity_poly.entity_id
_entity_poly.type
_entity_poly.pdbx_seq_one_letter_code
_entity_poly.pdbx_strand_id
1 'polypeptide(L)'
;MTTPPLPYLDPSHLTAALRDTGYALLRPDDVALLAGCSLPDLATLVPSWDRLELDDYLKDGGRYRRRRHSCFIDDGASLVQTPHRAHWQPVEYNALHGGMHRLFAPMETATVANPAWERLLRALGAACSAVTPAQPWFVEAHQFRIDTADGIGRPTPEGAHRDGVNFVAVIMIGRHGIKGGETRVFDADGPSGQRFTMTEPWTLLLLDDAAVIHESTPIQPLGEHGYRDTLVLTWRAGSFQGENV
;
A
#
# COMPACT_ATOMS: atom_id res chain seq x y z
N MET A 1 13.35 7.03 -25.70
CA MET A 1 11.89 6.76 -25.66
C MET A 1 11.32 7.51 -24.49
N THR A 2 10.41 8.43 -24.72
CA THR A 2 9.72 9.15 -23.62
C THR A 2 8.74 8.20 -22.95
N THR A 3 8.87 8.04 -21.64
CA THR A 3 7.89 7.28 -20.85
C THR A 3 6.52 7.98 -21.01
N PRO A 4 5.44 7.25 -21.32
CA PRO A 4 4.13 7.87 -21.39
C PRO A 4 3.78 8.52 -20.05
N PRO A 5 3.03 9.64 -20.04
CA PRO A 5 2.63 10.29 -18.80
C PRO A 5 1.80 9.33 -17.95
N LEU A 6 1.94 9.44 -16.63
CA LEU A 6 1.14 8.65 -15.70
C LEU A 6 -0.35 8.96 -15.87
N PRO A 7 -1.24 7.96 -15.84
CA PRO A 7 -2.68 8.14 -16.02
C PRO A 7 -3.33 8.71 -14.75
N TYR A 8 -2.88 9.89 -14.34
CA TYR A 8 -3.44 10.55 -13.17
C TYR A 8 -4.89 10.95 -13.39
N LEU A 9 -5.68 10.72 -12.37
CA LEU A 9 -7.09 11.06 -12.31
C LEU A 9 -7.31 12.40 -11.59
N ASP A 10 -8.32 13.15 -12.01
CA ASP A 10 -8.85 14.26 -11.22
C ASP A 10 -9.59 13.69 -9.99
N PRO A 11 -9.30 14.17 -8.75
CA PRO A 11 -9.92 13.65 -7.53
C PRO A 11 -11.45 13.67 -7.51
N SER A 12 -12.09 14.58 -8.25
CA SER A 12 -13.55 14.63 -8.37
C SER A 12 -14.16 13.39 -9.02
N HIS A 13 -13.37 12.63 -9.77
CA HIS A 13 -13.77 11.39 -10.43
C HIS A 13 -13.38 10.12 -9.66
N LEU A 14 -12.78 10.25 -8.48
CA LEU A 14 -12.23 9.12 -7.71
C LEU A 14 -13.26 8.00 -7.49
N THR A 15 -14.44 8.34 -6.98
CA THR A 15 -15.50 7.35 -6.71
C THR A 15 -16.01 6.68 -7.99
N ALA A 16 -16.14 7.43 -9.06
CA ALA A 16 -16.57 6.88 -10.36
C ALA A 16 -15.50 5.91 -10.91
N ALA A 17 -14.24 6.31 -10.91
CA ALA A 17 -13.15 5.46 -11.40
C ALA A 17 -13.03 4.14 -10.63
N LEU A 18 -13.14 4.17 -9.29
CA LEU A 18 -13.13 2.94 -8.49
C LEU A 18 -14.29 2.00 -8.83
N ARG A 19 -15.48 2.54 -9.14
CA ARG A 19 -16.65 1.73 -9.55
C ARG A 19 -16.54 1.21 -10.98
N ASP A 20 -16.00 2.01 -11.88
CA ASP A 20 -16.03 1.72 -13.32
C ASP A 20 -14.82 0.91 -13.78
N THR A 21 -13.63 1.17 -13.21
CA THR A 21 -12.36 0.56 -13.62
C THR A 21 -11.63 -0.17 -12.50
N GLY A 22 -12.11 -0.06 -11.26
CA GLY A 22 -11.53 -0.71 -10.10
C GLY A 22 -10.25 -0.04 -9.56
N TYR A 23 -9.76 1.05 -10.16
CA TYR A 23 -8.57 1.74 -9.66
C TYR A 23 -8.56 3.23 -9.95
N ALA A 24 -7.76 3.95 -9.18
CA ALA A 24 -7.48 5.36 -9.39
C ALA A 24 -6.03 5.69 -9.04
N LEU A 25 -5.37 6.52 -9.85
CA LEU A 25 -4.03 7.04 -9.59
C LEU A 25 -4.11 8.54 -9.33
N LEU A 26 -3.71 8.98 -8.13
CA LEU A 26 -3.73 10.39 -7.72
C LEU A 26 -2.32 10.98 -7.63
N ARG A 27 -2.21 12.27 -7.95
CA ARG A 27 -0.99 13.06 -7.80
C ARG A 27 -0.69 13.32 -6.32
N PRO A 28 0.57 13.61 -5.97
CA PRO A 28 0.93 13.98 -4.60
C PRO A 28 0.11 15.13 -4.02
N ASP A 29 -0.10 16.20 -4.80
CA ASP A 29 -0.88 17.36 -4.35
C ASP A 29 -2.35 17.01 -4.11
N ASP A 30 -2.93 16.13 -4.93
CA ASP A 30 -4.30 15.65 -4.78
C ASP A 30 -4.45 14.79 -3.51
N VAL A 31 -3.45 13.98 -3.18
CA VAL A 31 -3.42 13.19 -1.94
C VAL A 31 -3.34 14.11 -0.72
N ALA A 32 -2.48 15.12 -0.76
CA ALA A 32 -2.37 16.10 0.32
C ALA A 32 -3.68 16.88 0.51
N LEU A 33 -4.31 17.32 -0.59
CA LEU A 33 -5.61 17.98 -0.57
C LEU A 33 -6.70 17.07 0.02
N LEU A 34 -6.78 15.82 -0.44
CA LEU A 34 -7.74 14.82 0.05
C LEU A 34 -7.57 14.60 1.57
N ALA A 35 -6.32 14.50 2.04
CA ALA A 35 -6.01 14.33 3.46
C ALA A 35 -6.18 15.62 4.29
N GLY A 36 -6.45 16.75 3.67
CA GLY A 36 -6.58 18.04 4.37
C GLY A 36 -5.27 18.47 5.04
N CYS A 37 -4.12 18.17 4.43
CA CYS A 37 -2.79 18.54 4.89
C CYS A 37 -1.91 18.98 3.71
N SER A 38 -0.68 19.42 3.99
CA SER A 38 0.30 19.77 2.95
C SER A 38 1.26 18.60 2.68
N LEU A 39 1.96 18.62 1.53
CA LEU A 39 3.05 17.68 1.27
C LEU A 39 4.16 17.73 2.32
N PRO A 40 4.59 18.92 2.83
CA PRO A 40 5.50 18.97 3.98
C PRO A 40 4.98 18.29 5.23
N ASP A 41 3.66 18.34 5.54
CA ASP A 41 3.10 17.61 6.68
C ASP A 41 3.23 16.08 6.47
N LEU A 42 2.89 15.59 5.28
CA LEU A 42 3.07 14.18 4.92
C LEU A 42 4.56 13.77 4.96
N ALA A 43 5.47 14.63 4.52
CA ALA A 43 6.90 14.37 4.53
C ALA A 43 7.47 14.15 5.95
N THR A 44 6.80 14.65 7.01
CA THR A 44 7.20 14.38 8.40
C THR A 44 7.13 12.90 8.79
N LEU A 45 6.38 12.07 8.04
CA LEU A 45 6.28 10.63 8.26
C LEU A 45 7.47 9.85 7.69
N VAL A 46 8.14 10.38 6.66
CA VAL A 46 9.19 9.71 5.87
C VAL A 46 10.35 9.17 6.72
N PRO A 47 10.88 9.87 7.75
CA PRO A 47 12.04 9.38 8.52
C PRO A 47 11.81 8.05 9.25
N SER A 48 10.56 7.60 9.41
CA SER A 48 10.25 6.30 10.02
C SER A 48 10.67 5.12 9.13
N TRP A 49 10.77 5.31 7.80
CA TRP A 49 11.24 4.27 6.87
C TRP A 49 12.72 3.91 7.04
N ASP A 50 13.53 4.80 7.58
CA ASP A 50 14.96 4.51 7.83
C ASP A 50 15.18 3.59 9.04
N ARG A 51 14.11 3.31 9.80
CA ARG A 51 14.13 2.47 11.01
C ARG A 51 13.27 1.22 10.88
N LEU A 52 12.93 0.82 9.65
CA LEU A 52 12.18 -0.42 9.42
C LEU A 52 13.03 -1.64 9.72
N GLU A 53 12.42 -2.61 10.39
CA GLU A 53 13.05 -3.88 10.73
C GLU A 53 13.00 -4.86 9.55
N LEU A 54 13.95 -5.80 9.52
CA LEU A 54 14.00 -6.83 8.50
C LEU A 54 12.75 -7.72 8.58
N ASP A 55 12.25 -8.13 7.42
CA ASP A 55 11.16 -9.10 7.33
C ASP A 55 11.73 -10.52 7.34
N ASP A 56 11.63 -11.19 8.48
CA ASP A 56 12.15 -12.56 8.69
C ASP A 56 11.21 -13.65 8.12
N TYR A 57 10.10 -13.28 7.50
CA TYR A 57 9.11 -14.23 6.97
C TYR A 57 9.23 -14.51 5.47
N LEU A 58 10.26 -13.97 4.80
CA LEU A 58 10.48 -14.24 3.37
C LEU A 58 10.90 -15.68 3.13
N LYS A 59 10.03 -16.47 2.52
CA LYS A 59 10.28 -17.90 2.23
C LYS A 59 11.30 -18.14 1.13
N ASP A 60 11.59 -17.15 0.29
CA ASP A 60 12.64 -17.23 -0.74
C ASP A 60 14.06 -17.00 -0.16
N GLY A 61 14.18 -16.80 1.14
CA GLY A 61 15.44 -16.57 1.84
C GLY A 61 16.05 -15.18 1.60
N GLY A 62 15.33 -14.31 0.87
CA GLY A 62 15.80 -12.94 0.59
C GLY A 62 15.82 -12.06 1.84
N ARG A 63 16.72 -11.09 1.86
CA ARG A 63 16.81 -10.08 2.93
C ARG A 63 16.52 -8.66 2.41
N TYR A 64 15.89 -8.58 1.25
CA TYR A 64 15.62 -7.36 0.52
C TYR A 64 14.40 -6.58 1.02
N ARG A 65 13.62 -7.11 2.00
CA ARG A 65 12.39 -6.46 2.49
C ARG A 65 12.51 -6.11 3.97
N ARG A 66 12.16 -4.86 4.28
CA ARG A 66 11.97 -4.36 5.65
C ARG A 66 10.57 -3.86 5.79
N ARG A 67 9.97 -4.04 6.98
CA ARG A 67 8.58 -3.60 7.20
C ARG A 67 8.26 -3.38 8.67
N ARG A 68 7.21 -2.57 8.87
CA ARG A 68 6.43 -2.47 10.10
C ARG A 68 4.96 -2.60 9.77
N HIS A 69 4.17 -3.03 10.74
CA HIS A 69 2.74 -3.27 10.57
C HIS A 69 1.98 -2.83 11.81
N SER A 70 0.83 -2.18 11.61
CA SER A 70 -0.14 -1.86 12.67
C SER A 70 -1.55 -1.90 12.11
N CYS A 71 -2.51 -2.15 13.00
CA CYS A 71 -3.92 -2.27 12.65
C CYS A 71 -4.72 -1.17 13.34
N PHE A 72 -5.80 -0.74 12.66
CA PHE A 72 -6.69 0.32 13.11
C PHE A 72 -8.14 -0.04 12.80
N ILE A 73 -9.05 0.55 13.56
CA ILE A 73 -10.48 0.57 13.24
C ILE A 73 -10.86 2.00 12.94
N ASP A 74 -11.44 2.23 11.76
CA ASP A 74 -12.00 3.51 11.32
C ASP A 74 -13.52 3.36 11.23
N ASP A 75 -14.24 3.99 12.16
CA ASP A 75 -15.70 3.99 12.21
C ASP A 75 -16.33 5.21 11.52
N GLY A 76 -15.53 6.00 10.80
CA GLY A 76 -15.91 7.25 10.14
C GLY A 76 -15.91 8.46 11.07
N ALA A 77 -16.01 8.29 12.39
CA ALA A 77 -15.91 9.35 13.38
C ALA A 77 -14.51 9.40 14.02
N SER A 78 -13.89 8.25 14.23
CA SER A 78 -12.59 8.09 14.87
C SER A 78 -11.72 7.04 14.16
N LEU A 79 -10.41 7.17 14.31
CA LEU A 79 -9.41 6.17 13.94
C LEU A 79 -8.73 5.67 15.21
N VAL A 80 -8.93 4.40 15.56
CA VAL A 80 -8.39 3.82 16.79
C VAL A 80 -7.38 2.73 16.43
N GLN A 81 -6.15 2.87 16.92
CA GLN A 81 -5.15 1.79 16.82
C GLN A 81 -5.57 0.62 17.71
N THR A 82 -5.62 -0.59 17.14
CA THR A 82 -5.92 -1.80 17.90
C THR A 82 -4.68 -2.33 18.63
N PRO A 83 -4.83 -3.25 19.60
CA PRO A 83 -3.70 -4.00 20.13
C PRO A 83 -2.89 -4.63 19.01
N HIS A 84 -1.56 -4.71 19.19
CA HIS A 84 -0.66 -5.27 18.19
C HIS A 84 -1.00 -6.72 17.90
N ARG A 85 -1.10 -7.07 16.61
CA ARG A 85 -1.51 -8.39 16.14
C ARG A 85 -0.66 -8.86 14.98
N ALA A 86 -0.64 -10.17 14.76
CA ALA A 86 -0.03 -10.77 13.58
C ALA A 86 -0.85 -10.45 12.32
N HIS A 87 -0.17 -10.16 11.22
CA HIS A 87 -0.78 -10.14 9.90
C HIS A 87 -1.00 -11.57 9.42
N TRP A 88 -2.15 -11.83 8.81
CA TRP A 88 -2.52 -13.12 8.25
C TRP A 88 -3.27 -12.91 6.93
N GLN A 89 -3.00 -13.78 5.96
CA GLN A 89 -3.73 -13.85 4.69
C GLN A 89 -3.99 -15.31 4.36
N PRO A 90 -5.12 -15.66 3.73
CA PRO A 90 -5.34 -17.01 3.22
C PRO A 90 -4.40 -17.34 2.06
N VAL A 91 -4.17 -18.63 1.83
CA VAL A 91 -3.25 -19.11 0.78
C VAL A 91 -3.76 -18.72 -0.62
N GLU A 92 -5.07 -18.60 -0.80
CA GLU A 92 -5.72 -18.20 -2.05
C GLU A 92 -5.29 -16.80 -2.53
N TYR A 93 -5.01 -15.90 -1.59
CA TYR A 93 -4.55 -14.52 -1.91
C TYR A 93 -3.04 -14.36 -1.85
N ASN A 94 -2.35 -15.21 -1.09
CA ASN A 94 -0.90 -15.17 -1.01
C ASN A 94 -0.34 -16.60 -1.03
N ALA A 95 -0.06 -17.11 -2.22
CA ALA A 95 0.44 -18.47 -2.42
C ALA A 95 1.78 -18.73 -1.74
N LEU A 96 2.63 -17.70 -1.54
CA LEU A 96 3.95 -17.85 -0.91
C LEU A 96 3.88 -17.75 0.61
N HIS A 97 3.13 -16.79 1.17
CA HIS A 97 3.18 -16.43 2.59
C HIS A 97 1.80 -16.55 3.28
N GLY A 98 0.77 -17.01 2.57
CA GLY A 98 -0.55 -17.27 3.14
C GLY A 98 -0.56 -18.45 4.12
N GLY A 99 -1.60 -18.50 4.97
CA GLY A 99 -1.81 -19.55 5.96
C GLY A 99 -0.88 -19.48 7.18
N MET A 100 -0.12 -18.40 7.35
CA MET A 100 0.79 -18.21 8.48
C MET A 100 0.57 -16.87 9.18
N HIS A 101 0.64 -16.87 10.50
CA HIS A 101 0.66 -15.65 11.29
C HIS A 101 2.07 -15.02 11.25
N ARG A 102 2.16 -13.76 10.84
CA ARG A 102 3.41 -13.03 10.70
C ARG A 102 3.37 -11.82 11.63
N LEU A 103 4.06 -11.90 12.76
CA LEU A 103 4.11 -10.82 13.74
C LEU A 103 5.29 -9.89 13.40
N PHE A 104 5.00 -8.83 12.65
CA PHE A 104 5.99 -7.81 12.32
C PHE A 104 6.14 -6.80 13.45
N ALA A 105 7.23 -6.05 13.48
CA ALA A 105 7.37 -4.93 14.40
C ALA A 105 6.22 -3.92 14.21
N PRO A 106 5.66 -3.36 15.30
CA PRO A 106 4.63 -2.33 15.20
C PRO A 106 5.18 -1.02 14.63
N MET A 107 4.34 -0.22 14.01
CA MET A 107 4.70 1.14 13.63
C MET A 107 5.10 1.94 14.87
N GLU A 108 6.05 2.86 14.70
CA GLU A 108 6.51 3.71 15.79
C GLU A 108 5.37 4.60 16.31
N THR A 109 5.29 4.74 17.63
CA THR A 109 4.27 5.58 18.27
C THR A 109 4.29 7.01 17.72
N ALA A 110 5.47 7.57 17.44
CA ALA A 110 5.61 8.91 16.87
C ALA A 110 4.99 9.03 15.46
N THR A 111 5.05 7.95 14.65
CA THR A 111 4.42 7.91 13.33
C THR A 111 2.90 7.85 13.46
N VAL A 112 2.39 6.98 14.31
CA VAL A 112 0.94 6.79 14.53
C VAL A 112 0.29 8.02 15.19
N ALA A 113 1.00 8.69 16.10
CA ALA A 113 0.53 9.90 16.76
C ALA A 113 0.67 11.18 15.90
N ASN A 114 1.25 11.09 14.71
CA ASN A 114 1.38 12.24 13.82
C ASN A 114 0.01 12.63 13.23
N PRO A 115 -0.41 13.90 13.32
CA PRO A 115 -1.71 14.34 12.78
C PRO A 115 -1.89 14.07 11.29
N ALA A 116 -0.81 14.10 10.48
CA ALA A 116 -0.89 13.79 9.06
C ALA A 116 -1.22 12.31 8.81
N TRP A 117 -0.79 11.40 9.71
CA TRP A 117 -1.12 9.98 9.67
C TRP A 117 -2.63 9.76 9.80
N GLU A 118 -3.24 10.29 10.86
CA GLU A 118 -4.68 10.15 11.09
C GLU A 118 -5.50 10.74 9.94
N ARG A 119 -5.15 11.96 9.50
CA ARG A 119 -5.84 12.64 8.39
C ARG A 119 -5.80 11.82 7.10
N LEU A 120 -4.62 11.26 6.76
CA LEU A 120 -4.45 10.45 5.56
C LEU A 120 -5.33 9.18 5.62
N LEU A 121 -5.29 8.41 6.70
CA LEU A 121 -6.05 7.17 6.82
C LEU A 121 -7.56 7.43 6.79
N ARG A 122 -8.03 8.44 7.52
CA ARG A 122 -9.45 8.80 7.57
C ARG A 122 -9.97 9.31 6.22
N ALA A 123 -9.18 10.12 5.52
CA ALA A 123 -9.56 10.61 4.19
C ALA A 123 -9.71 9.47 3.18
N LEU A 124 -8.78 8.50 3.20
CA LEU A 124 -8.86 7.33 2.34
C LEU A 124 -9.99 6.39 2.76
N GLY A 125 -10.25 6.20 4.06
CA GLY A 125 -11.43 5.47 4.56
C GLY A 125 -12.75 6.10 4.11
N ALA A 126 -12.84 7.44 4.13
CA ALA A 126 -13.99 8.16 3.60
C ALA A 126 -14.16 7.95 2.08
N ALA A 127 -13.06 7.95 1.31
CA ALA A 127 -13.11 7.65 -0.12
C ALA A 127 -13.59 6.21 -0.39
N CYS A 128 -13.14 5.24 0.39
CA CYS A 128 -13.64 3.85 0.33
C CYS A 128 -15.15 3.79 0.66
N SER A 129 -15.59 4.51 1.70
CA SER A 129 -17.00 4.56 2.10
C SER A 129 -17.91 5.19 1.06
N ALA A 130 -17.39 6.09 0.21
CA ALA A 130 -18.14 6.66 -0.91
C ALA A 130 -18.41 5.64 -2.04
N VAL A 131 -17.61 4.57 -2.13
CA VAL A 131 -17.79 3.48 -3.10
C VAL A 131 -18.68 2.38 -2.52
N THR A 132 -18.36 1.94 -1.31
CA THR A 132 -19.06 0.88 -0.57
C THR A 132 -19.79 1.51 0.63
N PRO A 133 -21.02 1.08 1.01
CA PRO A 133 -21.74 1.63 2.14
C PRO A 133 -20.86 1.78 3.38
N ALA A 134 -20.99 2.92 4.05
CA ALA A 134 -20.23 3.24 5.24
C ALA A 134 -20.42 2.18 6.33
N GLN A 135 -19.32 1.72 6.92
CA GLN A 135 -19.26 0.71 7.98
C GLN A 135 -17.92 0.88 8.71
N PRO A 136 -17.75 0.32 9.89
CA PRO A 136 -16.41 0.32 10.44
C PRO A 136 -15.46 -0.43 9.52
N TRP A 137 -14.35 0.23 9.18
CA TRP A 137 -13.27 -0.35 8.43
C TRP A 137 -12.22 -0.94 9.36
N PHE A 138 -11.81 -2.16 9.08
CA PHE A 138 -10.65 -2.81 9.67
C PHE A 138 -9.46 -2.54 8.76
N VAL A 139 -8.56 -1.68 9.23
CA VAL A 139 -7.46 -1.14 8.43
C VAL A 139 -6.15 -1.79 8.84
N GLU A 140 -5.44 -2.38 7.91
CA GLU A 140 -4.05 -2.79 8.12
C GLU A 140 -3.11 -1.82 7.39
N ALA A 141 -2.09 -1.35 8.10
CA ALA A 141 -1.10 -0.44 7.57
C ALA A 141 0.28 -1.07 7.57
N HIS A 142 0.95 -1.05 6.42
CA HIS A 142 2.25 -1.65 6.21
C HIS A 142 3.23 -0.61 5.65
N GLN A 143 4.28 -0.31 6.40
CA GLN A 143 5.44 0.39 5.86
C GLN A 143 6.38 -0.64 5.24
N PHE A 144 6.75 -0.45 3.99
CA PHE A 144 7.69 -1.32 3.29
C PHE A 144 8.88 -0.54 2.78
N ARG A 145 10.09 -1.12 2.96
CA ARG A 145 11.26 -0.84 2.15
C ARG A 145 11.66 -2.12 1.43
N ILE A 146 11.73 -2.04 0.12
CA ILE A 146 12.34 -3.07 -0.72
C ILE A 146 13.68 -2.52 -1.16
N ASP A 147 14.77 -3.18 -0.79
CA ASP A 147 16.12 -2.77 -1.15
C ASP A 147 16.78 -3.72 -2.14
N THR A 148 17.95 -3.35 -2.60
CA THR A 148 18.77 -4.13 -3.56
C THR A 148 20.12 -4.52 -2.99
N ALA A 149 20.26 -4.59 -1.67
CA ALA A 149 21.51 -4.97 -1.02
C ALA A 149 21.96 -6.38 -1.44
N ASP A 150 21.01 -7.30 -1.67
CA ASP A 150 21.24 -8.65 -2.17
C ASP A 150 21.07 -8.75 -3.71
N GLY A 151 21.10 -7.63 -4.43
CA GLY A 151 20.97 -7.54 -5.88
C GLY A 151 19.57 -7.20 -6.38
N ILE A 152 18.62 -8.12 -6.30
CA ILE A 152 17.24 -7.92 -6.80
C ILE A 152 16.25 -7.85 -5.65
N GLY A 153 15.56 -6.71 -5.53
CA GLY A 153 14.43 -6.59 -4.62
C GLY A 153 13.11 -6.97 -5.31
N ARG A 154 12.21 -7.66 -4.58
CA ARG A 154 10.91 -8.10 -5.09
C ARG A 154 9.78 -7.51 -4.27
N PRO A 155 9.09 -6.46 -4.77
CA PRO A 155 7.96 -5.86 -4.06
C PRO A 155 6.80 -6.84 -3.87
N THR A 156 6.47 -7.60 -4.92
CA THR A 156 5.43 -8.65 -4.92
C THR A 156 6.06 -9.97 -5.36
N PRO A 157 6.73 -10.71 -4.45
CA PRO A 157 7.41 -11.94 -4.80
C PRO A 157 6.44 -13.05 -5.25
N GLU A 158 5.18 -12.97 -4.86
CA GLU A 158 4.07 -13.83 -5.29
C GLU A 158 3.58 -13.54 -6.72
N GLY A 159 3.98 -12.42 -7.32
CA GLY A 159 3.50 -11.97 -8.62
C GLY A 159 2.17 -11.22 -8.54
N ALA A 160 1.40 -11.26 -9.61
CA ALA A 160 0.10 -10.61 -9.69
C ALA A 160 -0.92 -11.31 -8.76
N HIS A 161 -1.56 -10.53 -7.89
CA HIS A 161 -2.42 -11.05 -6.83
C HIS A 161 -3.53 -10.06 -6.45
N ARG A 162 -4.41 -10.52 -5.56
CA ARG A 162 -5.37 -9.74 -4.78
C ARG A 162 -5.06 -9.95 -3.30
N ASP A 163 -5.42 -8.99 -2.45
CA ASP A 163 -5.15 -9.08 -1.01
C ASP A 163 -6.29 -9.75 -0.22
N GLY A 164 -7.46 -9.91 -0.81
CA GLY A 164 -8.66 -10.47 -0.16
C GLY A 164 -9.33 -9.49 0.80
N VAL A 165 -9.27 -8.21 0.47
CA VAL A 165 -9.87 -7.11 1.22
C VAL A 165 -10.88 -6.35 0.35
N ASN A 166 -11.43 -5.22 0.81
CA ASN A 166 -12.28 -4.39 -0.02
C ASN A 166 -11.46 -3.40 -0.85
N PHE A 167 -10.54 -2.69 -0.21
CA PHE A 167 -9.72 -1.69 -0.90
C PHE A 167 -8.26 -1.80 -0.49
N VAL A 168 -7.38 -1.47 -1.43
CA VAL A 168 -5.92 -1.39 -1.23
C VAL A 168 -5.42 -0.03 -1.70
N ALA A 169 -4.64 0.65 -0.88
CA ALA A 169 -3.88 1.83 -1.28
C ALA A 169 -2.40 1.52 -1.28
N VAL A 170 -1.73 1.82 -2.39
CA VAL A 170 -0.27 1.78 -2.50
C VAL A 170 0.22 3.21 -2.69
N ILE A 171 0.93 3.74 -1.70
CA ILE A 171 1.47 5.10 -1.72
C ILE A 171 2.98 5.03 -1.88
N MET A 172 3.53 5.68 -2.90
CA MET A 172 4.97 5.84 -3.07
C MET A 172 5.51 6.79 -2.02
N ILE A 173 6.48 6.36 -1.23
CA ILE A 173 7.14 7.21 -0.22
C ILE A 173 8.51 7.66 -0.71
N GLY A 174 9.24 6.76 -1.33
CA GLY A 174 10.56 7.07 -1.86
C GLY A 174 11.05 6.03 -2.86
N ARG A 175 11.93 6.50 -3.74
CA ARG A 175 12.58 5.66 -4.75
C ARG A 175 13.97 6.22 -5.01
N HIS A 176 14.99 5.42 -4.79
CA HIS A 176 16.38 5.86 -4.92
C HIS A 176 17.25 4.80 -5.57
N GLY A 177 18.04 5.19 -6.57
CA GLY A 177 19.10 4.36 -7.16
C GLY A 177 18.63 3.05 -7.80
N ILE A 178 17.41 2.95 -8.29
CA ILE A 178 16.84 1.71 -8.85
C ILE A 178 16.22 1.89 -10.24
N LYS A 179 16.19 0.80 -11.00
CA LYS A 179 15.35 0.57 -12.18
C LYS A 179 14.35 -0.56 -11.90
N GLY A 180 13.31 -0.71 -12.75
CA GLY A 180 12.22 -1.66 -12.51
C GLY A 180 11.19 -1.11 -11.51
N GLY A 181 10.44 -1.96 -10.83
CA GLY A 181 9.35 -1.54 -9.95
C GLY A 181 8.18 -0.92 -10.71
N GLU A 182 7.94 -1.39 -11.93
CA GLU A 182 6.75 -1.06 -12.70
C GLU A 182 5.53 -1.65 -12.00
N THR A 183 4.52 -0.83 -11.76
CA THR A 183 3.22 -1.27 -11.25
C THR A 183 2.37 -1.71 -12.44
N ARG A 184 1.69 -2.83 -12.26
CA ARG A 184 0.72 -3.38 -13.22
C ARG A 184 -0.59 -3.60 -12.52
N VAL A 185 -1.67 -3.16 -13.14
CA VAL A 185 -3.04 -3.34 -12.67
C VAL A 185 -3.80 -3.99 -13.82
N PHE A 186 -4.41 -5.14 -13.55
CA PHE A 186 -5.17 -5.91 -14.52
C PHE A 186 -6.63 -5.95 -14.08
N ASP A 187 -7.53 -5.94 -15.02
CA ASP A 187 -8.94 -6.26 -14.80
C ASP A 187 -9.04 -7.72 -14.27
N ALA A 188 -9.77 -7.93 -13.17
CA ALA A 188 -9.92 -9.26 -12.59
C ALA A 188 -10.66 -10.23 -13.50
N ASP A 189 -11.57 -9.75 -14.33
CA ASP A 189 -12.44 -10.54 -15.20
C ASP A 189 -12.07 -10.45 -16.69
N GLY A 190 -11.01 -9.71 -17.06
CA GLY A 190 -10.68 -9.41 -18.44
C GLY A 190 -9.20 -9.40 -18.78
N PRO A 191 -8.87 -9.31 -20.06
CA PRO A 191 -7.49 -9.24 -20.52
C PRO A 191 -6.90 -7.82 -20.44
N SER A 192 -7.70 -6.82 -20.05
CA SER A 192 -7.30 -5.42 -20.01
C SER A 192 -6.40 -5.14 -18.82
N GLY A 193 -5.51 -4.19 -18.96
CA GLY A 193 -4.63 -3.78 -17.88
C GLY A 193 -3.84 -2.54 -18.22
N GLN A 194 -3.28 -1.94 -17.19
CA GLN A 194 -2.41 -0.77 -17.29
C GLN A 194 -1.07 -1.07 -16.63
N ARG A 195 -0.03 -0.43 -17.12
CA ARG A 195 1.30 -0.48 -16.52
C ARG A 195 1.91 0.91 -16.48
N PHE A 196 2.52 1.22 -15.35
CA PHE A 196 3.18 2.51 -15.12
C PHE A 196 4.18 2.39 -14.00
N THR A 197 5.06 3.37 -13.85
CA THR A 197 6.01 3.41 -12.72
C THR A 197 5.74 4.65 -11.88
N MET A 198 5.32 4.46 -10.65
CA MET A 198 5.21 5.54 -9.67
C MET A 198 6.63 5.96 -9.26
N THR A 199 6.96 7.23 -9.46
CA THR A 199 8.29 7.79 -9.17
C THR A 199 8.25 8.92 -8.17
N GLU A 200 7.14 9.65 -8.10
CA GLU A 200 6.99 10.81 -7.23
C GLU A 200 6.52 10.38 -5.84
N PRO A 201 7.18 10.84 -4.76
CA PRO A 201 6.68 10.62 -3.40
C PRO A 201 5.24 11.11 -3.24
N TRP A 202 4.46 10.36 -2.48
CA TRP A 202 3.02 10.59 -2.22
C TRP A 202 2.08 10.36 -3.41
N THR A 203 2.58 9.84 -4.55
CA THR A 203 1.68 9.27 -5.57
C THR A 203 0.91 8.12 -4.94
N LEU A 204 -0.42 8.14 -5.07
CA LEU A 204 -1.34 7.13 -4.55
C LEU A 204 -1.96 6.33 -5.70
N LEU A 205 -1.88 5.02 -5.60
CA LEU A 205 -2.73 4.08 -6.34
C LEU A 205 -3.75 3.50 -5.36
N LEU A 206 -5.04 3.76 -5.59
CA LEU A 206 -6.16 3.20 -4.83
C LEU A 206 -6.89 2.16 -5.68
N LEU A 207 -7.16 0.99 -5.11
CA LEU A 207 -7.70 -0.18 -5.80
C LEU A 207 -8.97 -0.68 -5.10
N ASP A 208 -9.98 -1.05 -5.86
CA ASP A 208 -11.01 -2.00 -5.45
C ASP A 208 -10.44 -3.41 -5.66
N ASP A 209 -10.12 -4.11 -4.59
CA ASP A 209 -9.43 -5.39 -4.62
C ASP A 209 -10.26 -6.50 -5.26
N ALA A 210 -11.59 -6.33 -5.33
CA ALA A 210 -12.46 -7.28 -6.02
C ALA A 210 -12.42 -7.11 -7.54
N ALA A 211 -12.20 -5.88 -8.03
CA ALA A 211 -12.27 -5.55 -9.44
C ALA A 211 -10.95 -5.75 -10.20
N VAL A 212 -9.82 -5.72 -9.50
CA VAL A 212 -8.50 -5.75 -10.13
C VAL A 212 -7.53 -6.75 -9.50
N ILE A 213 -6.52 -7.13 -10.29
CA ILE A 213 -5.33 -7.87 -9.87
C ILE A 213 -4.14 -6.94 -10.02
N HIS A 214 -3.22 -6.90 -9.07
CA HIS A 214 -2.10 -5.98 -9.14
C HIS A 214 -0.75 -6.63 -8.79
N GLU A 215 0.34 -6.04 -9.32
CA GLU A 215 1.71 -6.42 -8.99
C GLU A 215 2.66 -5.24 -9.14
N SER A 216 3.85 -5.37 -8.57
CA SER A 216 5.00 -4.53 -8.87
C SER A 216 6.18 -5.39 -9.30
N THR A 217 6.75 -5.10 -10.47
CA THR A 217 7.90 -5.86 -10.99
C THR A 217 9.13 -5.71 -10.09
N PRO A 218 10.07 -6.67 -10.15
CA PRO A 218 11.33 -6.58 -9.40
C PRO A 218 12.08 -5.28 -9.67
N ILE A 219 12.82 -4.84 -8.66
CA ILE A 219 13.74 -3.70 -8.73
C ILE A 219 15.19 -4.19 -8.78
N GLN A 220 16.01 -3.44 -9.50
CA GLN A 220 17.46 -3.68 -9.63
C GLN A 220 18.21 -2.38 -9.33
N PRO A 221 19.41 -2.44 -8.77
CA PRO A 221 20.20 -1.25 -8.51
C PRO A 221 20.70 -0.61 -9.81
N LEU A 222 20.82 0.71 -9.81
CA LEU A 222 21.55 1.48 -10.83
C LEU A 222 23.02 1.70 -10.46
N GLY A 223 23.37 1.52 -9.20
CA GLY A 223 24.70 1.61 -8.61
C GLY A 223 24.90 0.48 -7.60
N GLU A 224 25.57 0.76 -6.49
CA GLU A 224 25.82 -0.25 -5.45
C GLU A 224 24.54 -0.64 -4.71
N HIS A 225 23.73 0.33 -4.33
CA HIS A 225 22.49 0.14 -3.56
C HIS A 225 21.37 1.02 -4.06
N GLY A 226 20.17 0.55 -3.87
CA GLY A 226 18.95 1.31 -4.13
C GLY A 226 17.76 0.75 -3.38
N TYR A 227 16.68 1.51 -3.29
CA TYR A 227 15.49 1.07 -2.57
C TYR A 227 14.21 1.71 -3.13
N ARG A 228 13.11 1.07 -2.78
CA ARG A 228 11.74 1.56 -2.98
C ARG A 228 10.99 1.48 -1.66
N ASP A 229 10.48 2.61 -1.21
CA ASP A 229 9.67 2.75 -0.01
C ASP A 229 8.21 2.96 -0.38
N THR A 230 7.33 2.22 0.27
CA THR A 230 5.88 2.37 0.10
C THR A 230 5.15 2.27 1.43
N LEU A 231 4.01 2.95 1.49
CA LEU A 231 2.96 2.70 2.46
C LEU A 231 1.86 1.92 1.75
N VAL A 232 1.54 0.75 2.25
CA VAL A 232 0.40 -0.04 1.78
C VAL A 232 -0.64 -0.08 2.88
N LEU A 233 -1.86 0.33 2.54
CA LEU A 233 -3.00 0.35 3.43
C LEU A 233 -4.09 -0.53 2.84
N THR A 234 -4.75 -1.31 3.68
CA THR A 234 -5.90 -2.11 3.26
C THR A 234 -7.11 -1.78 4.12
N TRP A 235 -8.28 -1.76 3.52
CA TRP A 235 -9.58 -1.60 4.19
C TRP A 235 -10.41 -2.84 3.99
N ARG A 236 -10.86 -3.44 5.07
CA ARG A 236 -11.73 -4.59 5.06
C ARG A 236 -12.96 -4.38 5.92
N ALA A 237 -14.10 -4.79 5.42
CA ALA A 237 -15.36 -4.79 6.15
C ALA A 237 -15.47 -5.99 7.11
N GLY A 238 -16.20 -5.82 8.19
CA GLY A 238 -16.60 -6.90 9.10
C GLY A 238 -15.57 -7.28 10.15
N SER A 239 -14.33 -7.61 9.77
CA SER A 239 -13.26 -8.00 10.70
C SER A 239 -11.90 -7.97 10.03
N PHE A 240 -10.81 -8.06 10.79
CA PHE A 240 -9.48 -8.35 10.22
C PHE A 240 -9.42 -9.78 9.65
N GLN A 241 -8.54 -9.99 8.68
CA GLN A 241 -8.25 -11.36 8.23
C GLN A 241 -7.65 -12.18 9.39
N GLY A 242 -7.99 -13.46 9.46
CA GLY A 242 -7.46 -14.39 10.47
C GLY A 242 -8.03 -14.24 11.89
N GLU A 243 -9.09 -13.46 12.12
CA GLU A 243 -9.72 -13.39 13.45
C GLU A 243 -10.39 -14.69 13.91
N ASN A 244 -10.74 -15.56 12.97
CA ASN A 244 -11.43 -16.82 13.22
C ASN A 244 -10.58 -18.04 12.84
N VAL A 245 -9.26 -17.89 12.73
CA VAL A 245 -8.33 -18.98 12.33
C VAL A 245 -7.45 -19.39 13.50
#